data_9909b116d6926550750e975a678da246
#
_entry.id   9909b116d6926550750e975a678da246
#
_cell.length_a   1.000
_cell.length_b   1.000
_cell.length_c   1.000
_cell.angle_alpha   90.00
_cell.angle_beta   90.00
_cell.angle_gamma   90.00
#
_symmetry.space_group_name_H-M   'P 1'
#
loop_
_entity.id
_entity.type
_entity.pdbx_description
1 polymer ?
#
loop_
_entity_poly.entity_id
_entity_poly.type
_entity_poly.pdbx_seq_one_letter_code
_entity_poly.pdbx_strand_id
1 'polypeptide(L)'
;MKLSKSLAIFLLGASTMLASTLIEKATTSGLKAIPSDEAKLMKMIDDKNDPITKEKVELGKKLYFDPRISKSGLISCNTCHNLGLGGADGVPAAIGHGWTMNPHHLNSPTVYNSVFFKAQFWDGRSPHLADQAQGPVQAGPEMAAPASLVEQRINSIPEYVEEFKGAYGKDVKVDFAKITATIATFEKTLVTPSKFDKFLSGNDKALNKEEKEGLNTFIDKGCASCHTGIALGGTMQPFELAAKYKLQA
;
A
#
# COMPACT_ATOMS: atom_id res chain seq x y z
N MET A 1 -21.77 -56.52 -11.18
CA MET A 1 -20.73 -55.54 -11.56
C MET A 1 -21.16 -54.15 -11.08
N LYS A 2 -20.98 -53.85 -9.77
CA LYS A 2 -21.39 -52.56 -9.11
C LYS A 2 -20.29 -52.09 -8.15
N LEU A 3 -19.04 -51.99 -8.63
CA LEU A 3 -17.89 -51.55 -7.80
C LEU A 3 -17.24 -50.26 -8.22
N SER A 4 -17.78 -49.50 -9.20
CA SER A 4 -17.06 -48.33 -9.74
C SER A 4 -17.48 -46.97 -9.19
N LYS A 5 -18.59 -46.87 -8.47
CA LYS A 5 -19.08 -45.55 -7.98
C LYS A 5 -18.52 -45.13 -6.61
N SER A 6 -18.16 -46.09 -5.77
CA SER A 6 -17.66 -45.77 -4.41
C SER A 6 -16.19 -45.33 -4.38
N LEU A 7 -15.36 -45.75 -5.35
CA LEU A 7 -13.94 -45.38 -5.40
C LEU A 7 -13.73 -43.95 -5.92
N ALA A 8 -14.61 -43.48 -6.83
CA ALA A 8 -14.55 -42.09 -7.33
C ALA A 8 -14.92 -41.04 -6.28
N ILE A 9 -15.85 -41.37 -5.39
CA ILE A 9 -16.27 -40.48 -4.29
C ILE A 9 -15.16 -40.34 -3.24
N PHE A 10 -14.41 -41.40 -2.97
CA PHE A 10 -13.29 -41.37 -2.02
C PHE A 10 -12.09 -40.54 -2.52
N LEU A 11 -11.79 -40.56 -3.81
CA LEU A 11 -10.70 -39.80 -4.40
C LEU A 11 -11.01 -38.28 -4.47
N LEU A 12 -12.28 -37.89 -4.71
CA LEU A 12 -12.69 -36.49 -4.65
C LEU A 12 -12.68 -35.94 -3.21
N GLY A 13 -13.07 -36.77 -2.23
CA GLY A 13 -13.07 -36.37 -0.83
C GLY A 13 -11.66 -36.14 -0.26
N ALA A 14 -10.69 -36.97 -0.66
CA ALA A 14 -9.30 -36.83 -0.23
C ALA A 14 -8.61 -35.59 -0.83
N SER A 15 -8.93 -35.24 -2.09
CA SER A 15 -8.35 -34.06 -2.76
C SER A 15 -8.90 -32.73 -2.19
N THR A 16 -10.15 -32.70 -1.79
CA THR A 16 -10.75 -31.52 -1.12
C THR A 16 -10.28 -31.36 0.32
N MET A 17 -10.02 -32.44 1.03
CA MET A 17 -9.46 -32.38 2.39
C MET A 17 -8.01 -31.86 2.40
N LEU A 18 -7.17 -32.26 1.44
CA LEU A 18 -5.78 -31.75 1.33
C LEU A 18 -5.73 -30.27 0.95
N ALA A 19 -6.64 -29.82 0.11
CA ALA A 19 -6.74 -28.42 -0.29
C ALA A 19 -7.25 -27.53 0.85
N SER A 20 -8.24 -28.00 1.64
CA SER A 20 -8.70 -27.28 2.82
C SER A 20 -7.62 -27.18 3.91
N THR A 21 -6.74 -28.15 4.02
CA THR A 21 -5.66 -28.13 5.02
C THR A 21 -4.59 -27.05 4.74
N LEU A 22 -4.23 -26.75 3.49
CA LEU A 22 -3.24 -25.69 3.22
C LEU A 22 -3.82 -24.28 3.41
N ILE A 23 -5.06 -24.06 3.02
CA ILE A 23 -5.76 -22.78 3.29
C ILE A 23 -5.95 -22.60 4.80
N GLU A 24 -6.34 -23.64 5.49
CA GLU A 24 -6.48 -23.62 6.94
C GLU A 24 -5.13 -23.40 7.64
N LYS A 25 -4.09 -24.10 7.22
CA LYS A 25 -2.73 -23.91 7.70
C LYS A 25 -2.25 -22.46 7.49
N ALA A 26 -2.51 -21.87 6.32
CA ALA A 26 -2.14 -20.50 6.01
C ALA A 26 -2.91 -19.50 6.91
N THR A 27 -4.21 -19.66 7.06
CA THR A 27 -5.04 -18.78 7.90
C THR A 27 -4.71 -18.90 9.39
N THR A 28 -4.44 -20.09 9.88
CA THR A 28 -4.00 -20.30 11.28
C THR A 28 -2.62 -19.76 11.55
N SER A 29 -1.77 -19.66 10.52
CA SER A 29 -0.47 -18.96 10.57
C SER A 29 -0.59 -17.45 10.50
N GLY A 30 -1.81 -16.90 10.50
CA GLY A 30 -2.08 -15.46 10.55
C GLY A 30 -2.12 -14.77 9.19
N LEU A 31 -2.01 -15.50 8.07
CA LEU A 31 -2.12 -14.93 6.73
C LEU A 31 -3.59 -14.56 6.43
N LYS A 32 -3.80 -13.39 5.84
CA LYS A 32 -5.15 -12.85 5.55
C LYS A 32 -5.23 -12.36 4.11
N ALA A 33 -6.35 -12.67 3.46
CA ALA A 33 -6.59 -12.22 2.09
C ALA A 33 -7.00 -10.75 2.03
N ILE A 34 -6.53 -10.06 1.00
CA ILE A 34 -7.13 -8.81 0.54
C ILE A 34 -8.45 -9.18 -0.15
N PRO A 35 -9.60 -8.62 0.27
CA PRO A 35 -10.87 -8.90 -0.38
C PRO A 35 -10.86 -8.49 -1.87
N SER A 36 -11.31 -9.37 -2.75
CA SER A 36 -11.57 -9.03 -4.15
C SER A 36 -12.95 -8.40 -4.37
N ASP A 37 -13.82 -8.49 -3.39
CA ASP A 37 -15.13 -7.83 -3.36
C ASP A 37 -14.94 -6.36 -2.97
N GLU A 38 -15.35 -5.46 -3.85
CA GLU A 38 -15.15 -4.01 -3.69
C GLU A 38 -15.84 -3.45 -2.44
N ALA A 39 -17.05 -3.91 -2.12
CA ALA A 39 -17.78 -3.43 -0.95
C ALA A 39 -17.10 -3.86 0.36
N LYS A 40 -16.56 -5.08 0.40
CA LYS A 40 -15.77 -5.56 1.54
C LYS A 40 -14.46 -4.81 1.67
N LEU A 41 -13.78 -4.57 0.55
CA LEU A 41 -12.55 -3.79 0.52
C LEU A 41 -12.78 -2.37 1.03
N MET A 42 -13.78 -1.67 0.47
CA MET A 42 -14.12 -0.31 0.91
C MET A 42 -14.43 -0.26 2.40
N LYS A 43 -15.20 -1.21 2.93
CA LYS A 43 -15.47 -1.30 4.37
C LYS A 43 -14.20 -1.44 5.23
N MET A 44 -13.11 -1.99 4.69
CA MET A 44 -11.84 -2.15 5.41
C MET A 44 -10.96 -0.91 5.38
N ILE A 45 -10.99 -0.14 4.28
CA ILE A 45 -10.09 0.99 4.05
C ILE A 45 -10.74 2.35 4.29
N ASP A 46 -12.07 2.38 4.37
CA ASP A 46 -12.84 3.61 4.56
C ASP A 46 -12.83 4.07 6.02
N ASP A 47 -12.85 5.39 6.21
CA ASP A 47 -12.98 6.03 7.52
C ASP A 47 -14.31 6.77 7.58
N LYS A 48 -15.15 6.40 8.54
CA LYS A 48 -16.47 7.04 8.75
C LYS A 48 -16.39 8.55 9.01
N ASN A 49 -15.27 9.03 9.58
CA ASN A 49 -15.07 10.44 9.91
C ASN A 49 -14.54 11.24 8.70
N ASP A 50 -13.89 10.57 7.76
CA ASP A 50 -13.42 11.15 6.50
C ASP A 50 -13.59 10.14 5.35
N PRO A 51 -14.85 9.93 4.90
CA PRO A 51 -15.19 8.89 3.93
C PRO A 51 -14.45 9.07 2.60
N ILE A 52 -14.05 7.94 2.02
CA ILE A 52 -13.50 7.88 0.67
C ILE A 52 -14.64 8.14 -0.31
N THR A 53 -14.55 9.24 -1.06
CA THR A 53 -15.48 9.57 -2.15
C THR A 53 -14.75 9.62 -3.48
N LYS A 54 -15.50 9.49 -4.57
CA LYS A 54 -14.94 9.58 -5.92
C LYS A 54 -14.20 10.91 -6.13
N GLU A 55 -14.80 12.01 -5.70
CA GLU A 55 -14.25 13.37 -5.82
C GLU A 55 -12.90 13.48 -5.08
N LYS A 56 -12.81 12.97 -3.85
CA LYS A 56 -11.56 12.96 -3.08
C LYS A 56 -10.49 12.07 -3.73
N VAL A 57 -10.86 10.92 -4.26
CA VAL A 57 -9.94 10.00 -4.95
C VAL A 57 -9.38 10.64 -6.22
N GLU A 58 -10.22 11.23 -7.06
CA GLU A 58 -9.76 11.88 -8.30
C GLU A 58 -8.89 13.10 -7.99
N LEU A 59 -9.26 13.91 -7.01
CA LEU A 59 -8.45 15.04 -6.57
C LEU A 59 -7.10 14.57 -5.98
N GLY A 60 -7.11 13.54 -5.14
CA GLY A 60 -5.90 12.94 -4.58
C GLY A 60 -4.98 12.37 -5.65
N LYS A 61 -5.55 11.70 -6.65
CA LYS A 61 -4.82 11.22 -7.82
C LYS A 61 -4.16 12.38 -8.58
N LYS A 62 -4.90 13.45 -8.85
CA LYS A 62 -4.36 14.64 -9.52
C LYS A 62 -3.17 15.22 -8.74
N LEU A 63 -3.29 15.37 -7.43
CA LEU A 63 -2.22 15.83 -6.54
C LEU A 63 -1.02 14.88 -6.51
N TYR A 64 -1.24 13.57 -6.48
CA TYR A 64 -0.19 12.54 -6.49
C TYR A 64 0.72 12.64 -7.72
N PHE A 65 0.17 13.02 -8.87
CA PHE A 65 0.90 13.18 -10.12
C PHE A 65 1.39 14.62 -10.35
N ASP A 66 1.02 15.59 -9.51
CA ASP A 66 1.34 17.00 -9.73
C ASP A 66 2.74 17.37 -9.24
N PRO A 67 3.69 17.68 -10.13
CA PRO A 67 5.04 18.08 -9.74
C PRO A 67 5.09 19.45 -9.04
N ARG A 68 4.06 20.28 -9.18
CA ARG A 68 4.01 21.62 -8.59
C ARG A 68 4.01 21.63 -7.08
N ILE A 69 3.72 20.49 -6.43
CA ILE A 69 3.84 20.34 -4.98
C ILE A 69 5.29 20.10 -4.49
N SER A 70 6.27 19.99 -5.39
CA SER A 70 7.69 19.99 -5.06
C SER A 70 8.32 21.38 -5.21
N LYS A 71 9.42 21.65 -4.50
CA LYS A 71 10.13 22.94 -4.56
C LYS A 71 10.53 23.31 -5.99
N SER A 72 11.08 22.36 -6.73
CA SER A 72 11.50 22.55 -8.13
C SER A 72 10.33 22.62 -9.12
N GLY A 73 9.16 22.12 -8.78
CA GLY A 73 8.05 21.92 -9.71
C GLY A 73 8.29 20.82 -10.75
N LEU A 74 9.24 19.90 -10.51
CA LEU A 74 9.68 18.89 -11.48
C LEU A 74 9.41 17.46 -11.06
N ILE A 75 9.21 17.19 -9.77
CA ILE A 75 8.96 15.86 -9.24
C ILE A 75 7.63 15.80 -8.50
N SER A 76 6.98 14.65 -8.58
CA SER A 76 5.72 14.34 -7.91
C SER A 76 5.87 13.05 -7.06
N CYS A 77 4.84 12.65 -6.35
CA CYS A 77 4.85 11.36 -5.65
C CYS A 77 5.12 10.20 -6.62
N ASN A 78 4.51 10.24 -7.82
CA ASN A 78 4.73 9.22 -8.84
C ASN A 78 6.19 9.17 -9.36
N THR A 79 7.01 10.17 -9.12
CA THR A 79 8.43 10.14 -9.52
C THR A 79 9.20 9.05 -8.79
N CYS A 80 9.01 8.95 -7.46
CA CYS A 80 9.64 7.94 -6.62
C CYS A 80 8.76 6.70 -6.37
N HIS A 81 7.45 6.84 -6.58
CA HIS A 81 6.47 5.78 -6.39
C HIS A 81 5.68 5.53 -7.68
N ASN A 82 6.39 5.19 -8.76
CA ASN A 82 5.81 5.02 -10.09
C ASN A 82 4.84 3.84 -10.12
N LEU A 83 3.56 4.13 -10.34
CA LEU A 83 2.51 3.10 -10.38
C LEU A 83 2.71 2.09 -11.51
N GLY A 84 3.35 2.49 -12.61
CA GLY A 84 3.70 1.59 -13.72
C GLY A 84 4.90 0.68 -13.43
N LEU A 85 5.68 0.96 -12.37
CA LEU A 85 6.83 0.18 -11.94
C LEU A 85 6.60 -0.51 -10.58
N GLY A 86 5.35 -0.89 -10.29
CA GLY A 86 5.02 -1.54 -9.04
C GLY A 86 4.98 -0.61 -7.82
N GLY A 87 4.81 0.70 -8.03
CA GLY A 87 4.72 1.70 -6.97
C GLY A 87 6.06 2.10 -6.35
N ALA A 88 7.17 1.86 -7.05
CA ALA A 88 8.54 2.24 -6.68
C ALA A 88 9.26 2.87 -7.88
N ASP A 89 10.50 3.34 -7.71
CA ASP A 89 11.26 3.98 -8.79
C ASP A 89 12.29 3.07 -9.47
N GLY A 90 12.54 1.89 -8.90
CA GLY A 90 13.48 0.91 -9.45
C GLY A 90 14.96 1.26 -9.24
N VAL A 91 15.28 2.29 -8.45
CA VAL A 91 16.65 2.68 -8.11
C VAL A 91 16.98 2.43 -6.63
N PRO A 92 18.26 2.27 -6.26
CA PRO A 92 18.62 1.95 -4.88
C PRO A 92 18.20 3.00 -3.84
N ALA A 93 18.15 4.27 -4.24
CA ALA A 93 17.71 5.37 -3.41
C ALA A 93 17.06 6.45 -4.27
N ALA A 94 16.01 7.09 -3.76
CA ALA A 94 15.24 8.09 -4.48
C ALA A 94 16.10 9.25 -4.99
N ILE A 95 15.75 9.79 -6.15
CA ILE A 95 16.33 11.01 -6.72
C ILE A 95 15.37 12.17 -6.47
N GLY A 96 15.78 13.09 -5.60
CA GLY A 96 14.94 14.21 -5.17
C GLY A 96 14.94 15.39 -6.14
N HIS A 97 14.32 16.49 -5.70
CA HIS A 97 14.08 17.69 -6.50
C HIS A 97 15.35 18.35 -7.06
N GLY A 98 16.49 18.09 -6.45
CA GLY A 98 17.82 18.58 -6.89
C GLY A 98 18.53 17.65 -7.87
N TRP A 99 17.87 16.59 -8.34
CA TRP A 99 18.43 15.57 -9.24
C TRP A 99 19.64 14.85 -8.68
N THR A 100 19.73 14.78 -7.34
CA THR A 100 20.75 14.04 -6.62
C THR A 100 20.11 12.89 -5.86
N MET A 101 20.84 11.77 -5.75
CA MET A 101 20.43 10.64 -4.92
C MET A 101 20.31 11.09 -3.47
N ASN A 102 19.25 10.67 -2.80
CA ASN A 102 19.02 10.97 -1.41
C ASN A 102 20.12 10.30 -0.54
N PRO A 103 20.94 11.06 0.18
CA PRO A 103 22.07 10.51 0.93
C PRO A 103 21.67 9.70 2.16
N HIS A 104 20.42 9.81 2.59
CA HIS A 104 19.90 9.13 3.79
C HIS A 104 19.14 7.84 3.46
N HIS A 105 19.36 7.22 2.28
CA HIS A 105 18.30 6.42 1.74
C HIS A 105 18.49 4.96 1.56
N LEU A 106 17.40 4.44 1.88
CA LEU A 106 16.78 3.18 1.47
C LEU A 106 16.00 3.36 0.15
N ASN A 107 15.75 2.26 -0.54
CA ASN A 107 14.86 2.19 -1.69
C ASN A 107 13.48 2.75 -1.36
N SER A 108 12.84 3.42 -2.30
CA SER A 108 11.45 3.86 -2.17
C SER A 108 10.53 2.63 -2.06
N PRO A 109 9.80 2.46 -0.94
CA PRO A 109 8.88 1.32 -0.82
C PRO A 109 7.71 1.46 -1.78
N THR A 110 7.10 0.33 -2.12
CA THR A 110 5.86 0.37 -2.90
C THR A 110 4.75 1.09 -2.15
N VAL A 111 3.95 1.88 -2.88
CA VAL A 111 2.70 2.48 -2.37
C VAL A 111 1.51 1.53 -2.48
N TYR A 112 1.64 0.45 -3.26
CA TYR A 112 0.57 -0.54 -3.35
C TYR A 112 0.35 -1.26 -2.03
N ASN A 113 -0.91 -1.42 -1.67
CA ASN A 113 -1.37 -2.10 -0.44
C ASN A 113 -0.91 -1.43 0.87
N SER A 114 -0.29 -0.25 0.83
CA SER A 114 0.25 0.46 1.99
C SER A 114 -0.81 0.83 3.04
N VAL A 115 -2.08 0.95 2.64
CA VAL A 115 -3.23 1.17 3.52
C VAL A 115 -3.39 0.08 4.59
N PHE A 116 -2.86 -1.12 4.34
CA PHE A 116 -2.94 -2.24 5.29
C PHE A 116 -1.77 -2.31 6.27
N PHE A 117 -0.75 -1.47 6.12
CA PHE A 117 0.39 -1.46 7.02
C PHE A 117 0.05 -0.76 8.33
N LYS A 118 0.57 -1.27 9.44
CA LYS A 118 0.35 -0.69 10.78
C LYS A 118 0.96 0.68 10.96
N ALA A 119 2.03 0.96 10.22
CA ALA A 119 2.74 2.22 10.23
C ALA A 119 3.45 2.40 8.88
N GLN A 120 3.81 3.63 8.58
CA GLN A 120 4.45 4.02 7.34
C GLN A 120 5.91 4.39 7.58
N PHE A 121 6.69 4.46 6.52
CA PHE A 121 8.14 4.48 6.48
C PHE A 121 8.78 3.15 6.93
N TRP A 122 10.04 2.95 6.57
CA TRP A 122 10.80 1.76 6.93
C TRP A 122 10.97 1.57 8.44
N ASP A 123 10.99 2.67 9.19
CA ASP A 123 11.13 2.70 10.65
C ASP A 123 9.78 2.80 11.40
N GLY A 124 8.67 2.88 10.68
CA GLY A 124 7.34 2.94 11.28
C GLY A 124 7.01 4.23 12.04
N ARG A 125 7.75 5.32 11.80
CA ARG A 125 7.58 6.58 12.55
C ARG A 125 6.26 7.30 12.27
N SER A 126 5.57 6.99 11.19
CA SER A 126 4.29 7.61 10.83
C SER A 126 3.13 6.63 11.02
N PRO A 127 2.06 7.00 11.73
CA PRO A 127 0.97 6.09 12.06
C PRO A 127 0.02 5.81 10.88
N HIS A 128 -0.03 6.67 9.88
CA HIS A 128 -0.94 6.55 8.74
C HIS A 128 -0.46 7.35 7.53
N LEU A 129 -1.05 7.07 6.35
CA LEU A 129 -0.66 7.65 5.06
C LEU A 129 -0.69 9.19 5.03
N ALA A 130 -1.72 9.81 5.63
CA ALA A 130 -1.85 11.28 5.63
C ALA A 130 -0.73 11.98 6.42
N ASP A 131 -0.25 11.37 7.50
CA ASP A 131 0.90 11.84 8.26
C ASP A 131 2.19 11.58 7.49
N GLN A 132 2.33 10.40 6.91
CA GLN A 132 3.48 10.02 6.09
C GLN A 132 3.71 11.01 4.94
N ALA A 133 2.66 11.35 4.18
CA ALA A 133 2.76 12.22 3.01
C ALA A 133 3.31 13.62 3.32
N GLN A 134 3.21 14.09 4.57
CA GLN A 134 3.78 15.38 4.97
C GLN A 134 5.31 15.36 5.00
N GLY A 135 5.92 14.24 5.27
CA GLY A 135 7.37 14.10 5.39
C GLY A 135 8.11 14.33 4.07
N PRO A 136 7.92 13.48 3.05
CA PRO A 136 8.59 13.57 1.76
C PRO A 136 8.41 14.91 1.05
N VAL A 137 7.22 15.50 1.15
CA VAL A 137 6.94 16.81 0.54
C VAL A 137 7.87 17.88 1.10
N GLN A 138 8.17 17.85 2.39
CA GLN A 138 9.00 18.86 3.06
C GLN A 138 10.48 18.48 3.13
N ALA A 139 10.81 17.19 3.02
CA ALA A 139 12.18 16.70 3.16
C ALA A 139 13.11 17.29 2.09
N GLY A 140 14.19 17.93 2.54
CA GLY A 140 15.16 18.61 1.65
C GLY A 140 15.72 17.74 0.53
N PRO A 141 16.14 16.48 0.82
CA PRO A 141 16.64 15.56 -0.21
C PRO A 141 15.55 14.98 -1.12
N GLU A 142 14.27 15.19 -0.84
CA GLU A 142 13.14 14.67 -1.60
C GLU A 142 12.42 15.79 -2.36
N MET A 143 11.23 16.22 -1.95
CA MET A 143 10.47 17.26 -2.65
C MET A 143 10.81 18.68 -2.17
N ALA A 144 11.36 18.85 -0.98
CA ALA A 144 11.89 20.09 -0.39
C ALA A 144 10.92 21.29 -0.37
N ALA A 145 9.62 21.08 -0.46
CA ALA A 145 8.63 22.14 -0.49
C ALA A 145 8.11 22.44 0.92
N PRO A 146 8.38 23.62 1.49
CA PRO A 146 7.74 24.03 2.72
C PRO A 146 6.20 23.96 2.62
N ALA A 147 5.52 23.62 3.69
CA ALA A 147 4.06 23.52 3.75
C ALA A 147 3.36 24.77 3.16
N SER A 148 3.84 25.96 3.55
CA SER A 148 3.32 27.25 3.05
C SER A 148 3.44 27.43 1.54
N LEU A 149 4.51 26.92 0.93
CA LEU A 149 4.68 26.97 -0.53
C LEU A 149 3.66 26.08 -1.24
N VAL A 150 3.41 24.88 -0.71
CA VAL A 150 2.41 23.97 -1.28
C VAL A 150 1.01 24.57 -1.15
N GLU A 151 0.66 25.10 0.02
CA GLU A 151 -0.61 25.77 0.25
C GLU A 151 -0.80 26.95 -0.71
N GLN A 152 0.21 27.81 -0.82
CA GLN A 152 0.17 28.95 -1.73
C GLN A 152 -0.07 28.53 -3.18
N ARG A 153 0.68 27.54 -3.65
CA ARG A 153 0.55 27.06 -5.04
C ARG A 153 -0.81 26.45 -5.32
N ILE A 154 -1.28 25.56 -4.47
CA ILE A 154 -2.58 24.90 -4.66
C ILE A 154 -3.71 25.93 -4.59
N ASN A 155 -3.70 26.84 -3.63
CA ASN A 155 -4.72 27.90 -3.51
C ASN A 155 -4.64 28.97 -4.61
N SER A 156 -3.51 29.09 -5.31
CA SER A 156 -3.39 30.00 -6.47
C SER A 156 -4.00 29.45 -7.76
N ILE A 157 -4.41 28.19 -7.77
CA ILE A 157 -5.00 27.51 -8.92
C ILE A 157 -6.51 27.38 -8.69
N PRO A 158 -7.35 28.19 -9.37
CA PRO A 158 -8.79 28.21 -9.14
C PRO A 158 -9.45 26.84 -9.30
N GLU A 159 -8.97 26.04 -10.24
CA GLU A 159 -9.47 24.68 -10.49
C GLU A 159 -9.30 23.77 -9.26
N TYR A 160 -8.14 23.80 -8.60
CA TYR A 160 -7.94 23.05 -7.35
C TYR A 160 -8.87 23.53 -6.23
N VAL A 161 -9.04 24.86 -6.09
CA VAL A 161 -9.93 25.42 -5.07
C VAL A 161 -11.37 24.91 -5.27
N GLU A 162 -11.87 24.90 -6.50
CA GLU A 162 -13.21 24.39 -6.79
C GLU A 162 -13.32 22.87 -6.60
N GLU A 163 -12.29 22.10 -6.98
CA GLU A 163 -12.26 20.66 -6.74
C GLU A 163 -12.25 20.31 -5.25
N PHE A 164 -11.49 21.07 -4.44
CA PHE A 164 -11.52 20.91 -2.97
C PHE A 164 -12.90 21.23 -2.40
N LYS A 165 -13.56 22.30 -2.85
CA LYS A 165 -14.94 22.61 -2.45
C LYS A 165 -15.93 21.51 -2.85
N GLY A 166 -15.76 20.92 -4.02
CA GLY A 166 -16.57 19.79 -4.49
C GLY A 166 -16.38 18.55 -3.62
N ALA A 167 -15.13 18.25 -3.22
CA ALA A 167 -14.79 17.07 -2.46
C ALA A 167 -15.10 17.17 -0.95
N TYR A 168 -15.00 18.37 -0.37
CA TYR A 168 -15.05 18.58 1.09
C TYR A 168 -16.10 19.59 1.56
N GLY A 169 -16.81 20.24 0.65
CA GLY A 169 -17.78 21.29 0.95
C GLY A 169 -17.21 22.71 0.82
N LYS A 170 -18.12 23.67 0.68
CA LYS A 170 -17.80 25.07 0.31
C LYS A 170 -16.85 25.78 1.28
N ASP A 171 -16.89 25.40 2.55
CA ASP A 171 -16.13 26.06 3.63
C ASP A 171 -14.78 25.35 3.90
N VAL A 172 -14.34 24.47 3.02
CA VAL A 172 -13.09 23.74 3.21
C VAL A 172 -11.90 24.69 3.26
N LYS A 173 -11.07 24.53 4.30
CA LYS A 173 -9.76 25.17 4.35
C LYS A 173 -8.75 24.26 3.63
N VAL A 174 -8.18 24.76 2.55
CA VAL A 174 -7.16 24.04 1.76
C VAL A 174 -5.78 24.35 2.35
N ASP A 175 -5.48 23.74 3.48
CA ASP A 175 -4.17 23.78 4.12
C ASP A 175 -3.34 22.55 3.77
N PHE A 176 -2.08 22.53 4.18
CA PHE A 176 -1.13 21.47 3.89
C PHE A 176 -1.60 20.09 4.39
N ALA A 177 -2.17 20.05 5.59
CA ALA A 177 -2.72 18.82 6.14
C ALA A 177 -3.89 18.28 5.30
N LYS A 178 -4.76 19.14 4.79
CA LYS A 178 -5.86 18.75 3.91
C LYS A 178 -5.35 18.25 2.56
N ILE A 179 -4.33 18.91 1.99
CA ILE A 179 -3.70 18.49 0.73
C ILE A 179 -3.10 17.09 0.87
N THR A 180 -2.30 16.84 1.91
CA THR A 180 -1.66 15.54 2.11
C THR A 180 -2.66 14.44 2.50
N ALA A 181 -3.71 14.75 3.25
CA ALA A 181 -4.81 13.82 3.53
C ALA A 181 -5.58 13.43 2.25
N THR A 182 -5.70 14.37 1.30
CA THR A 182 -6.35 14.09 0.02
C THR A 182 -5.48 13.16 -0.85
N ILE A 183 -4.17 13.36 -0.87
CA ILE A 183 -3.23 12.42 -1.51
C ILE A 183 -3.37 11.02 -0.89
N ALA A 184 -3.36 10.93 0.43
CA ALA A 184 -3.53 9.68 1.16
C ALA A 184 -4.86 8.98 0.85
N THR A 185 -5.94 9.73 0.58
CA THR A 185 -7.22 9.15 0.18
C THR A 185 -7.11 8.42 -1.16
N PHE A 186 -6.35 8.95 -2.12
CA PHE A 186 -6.03 8.22 -3.34
C PHE A 186 -5.15 6.99 -3.07
N GLU A 187 -4.10 7.14 -2.27
CA GLU A 187 -3.19 6.02 -1.93
C GLU A 187 -3.91 4.86 -1.25
N LYS A 188 -4.93 5.12 -0.42
CA LYS A 188 -5.78 4.07 0.17
C LYS A 188 -6.44 3.19 -0.89
N THR A 189 -6.70 3.71 -2.08
CA THR A 189 -7.32 2.95 -3.19
C THR A 189 -6.33 2.12 -4.01
N LEU A 190 -5.02 2.28 -3.79
CA LEU A 190 -3.97 1.56 -4.51
C LEU A 190 -3.84 0.12 -3.96
N VAL A 191 -4.89 -0.65 -4.13
CA VAL A 191 -4.98 -2.03 -3.63
C VAL A 191 -4.98 -3.01 -4.78
N THR A 192 -4.16 -4.06 -4.68
CA THR A 192 -3.93 -5.04 -5.74
C THR A 192 -4.14 -6.47 -5.25
N PRO A 193 -5.40 -6.95 -5.16
CA PRO A 193 -5.67 -8.35 -4.83
C PRO A 193 -5.03 -9.29 -5.85
N SER A 194 -4.38 -10.33 -5.35
CA SER A 194 -3.60 -11.27 -6.14
C SER A 194 -4.28 -12.65 -6.24
N LYS A 195 -3.66 -13.58 -6.97
CA LYS A 195 -4.09 -14.98 -6.96
C LYS A 195 -3.91 -15.66 -5.58
N PHE A 196 -2.96 -15.18 -4.77
CA PHE A 196 -2.79 -15.63 -3.40
C PHE A 196 -4.00 -15.27 -2.53
N ASP A 197 -4.53 -14.06 -2.69
CA ASP A 197 -5.74 -13.62 -1.98
C ASP A 197 -6.97 -14.44 -2.41
N LYS A 198 -7.07 -14.78 -3.70
CA LYS A 198 -8.12 -15.67 -4.21
C LYS A 198 -8.01 -17.07 -3.61
N PHE A 199 -6.78 -17.59 -3.46
CA PHE A 199 -6.53 -18.88 -2.83
C PHE A 199 -6.97 -18.87 -1.36
N LEU A 200 -6.52 -17.89 -0.57
CA LEU A 200 -6.90 -17.75 0.83
C LEU A 200 -8.41 -17.54 1.01
N SER A 201 -9.09 -17.00 0.01
CA SER A 201 -10.55 -16.83 0.00
C SER A 201 -11.31 -18.11 -0.39
N GLY A 202 -10.62 -19.25 -0.55
CA GLY A 202 -11.23 -20.55 -0.80
C GLY A 202 -11.12 -21.06 -2.24
N ASN A 203 -10.52 -20.32 -3.18
CA ASN A 203 -10.29 -20.80 -4.53
C ASN A 203 -9.00 -21.62 -4.62
N ASP A 204 -9.09 -22.91 -4.36
CA ASP A 204 -7.94 -23.83 -4.42
C ASP A 204 -7.19 -23.83 -5.76
N LYS A 205 -7.89 -23.58 -6.85
CA LYS A 205 -7.31 -23.55 -8.20
C LYS A 205 -6.54 -22.25 -8.52
N ALA A 206 -6.58 -21.26 -7.65
CA ALA A 206 -5.90 -19.98 -7.87
C ALA A 206 -4.37 -20.11 -7.82
N LEU A 207 -3.85 -21.07 -7.07
CA LEU A 207 -2.42 -21.39 -7.04
C LEU A 207 -2.15 -22.72 -7.73
N ASN A 208 -1.07 -22.80 -8.49
CA ASN A 208 -0.57 -24.05 -9.05
C ASN A 208 0.16 -24.89 -7.99
N LYS A 209 0.65 -26.08 -8.37
CA LYS A 209 1.32 -27.01 -7.46
C LYS A 209 2.58 -26.40 -6.84
N GLU A 210 3.44 -25.79 -7.63
CA GLU A 210 4.71 -25.20 -7.20
C GLU A 210 4.48 -24.02 -6.25
N GLU A 211 3.47 -23.19 -6.52
CA GLU A 211 3.09 -22.07 -5.66
C GLU A 211 2.53 -22.53 -4.31
N LYS A 212 1.78 -23.63 -4.29
CA LYS A 212 1.32 -24.26 -3.04
C LYS A 212 2.48 -24.86 -2.24
N GLU A 213 3.44 -25.48 -2.91
CA GLU A 213 4.67 -25.97 -2.28
C GLU A 213 5.50 -24.81 -1.70
N GLY A 214 5.60 -23.68 -2.43
CA GLY A 214 6.23 -22.46 -1.96
C GLY A 214 5.53 -21.88 -0.72
N LEU A 215 4.21 -21.78 -0.72
CA LEU A 215 3.43 -21.32 0.42
C LEU A 215 3.62 -22.24 1.64
N ASN A 216 3.60 -23.54 1.42
CA ASN A 216 3.84 -24.50 2.49
C ASN A 216 5.24 -24.31 3.09
N THR A 217 6.24 -24.17 2.25
CA THR A 217 7.64 -23.91 2.67
C THR A 217 7.75 -22.59 3.45
N PHE A 218 7.11 -21.52 2.99
CA PHE A 218 7.07 -20.23 3.66
C PHE A 218 6.52 -20.34 5.09
N ILE A 219 5.46 -21.12 5.28
CA ILE A 219 4.87 -21.35 6.59
C ILE A 219 5.78 -22.25 7.44
N ASP A 220 6.26 -23.38 6.90
CA ASP A 220 7.04 -24.37 7.64
C ASP A 220 8.42 -23.85 8.07
N LYS A 221 8.99 -22.92 7.30
CA LYS A 221 10.25 -22.24 7.66
C LYS A 221 10.04 -21.09 8.65
N GLY A 222 8.82 -20.83 9.09
CA GLY A 222 8.50 -19.81 10.09
C GLY A 222 8.45 -18.38 9.55
N CYS A 223 8.54 -18.16 8.23
CA CYS A 223 8.48 -16.82 7.65
C CYS A 223 7.16 -16.10 7.98
N ALA A 224 6.05 -16.85 8.07
CA ALA A 224 4.73 -16.34 8.44
C ALA A 224 4.67 -15.79 9.88
N SER A 225 5.65 -16.06 10.74
CA SER A 225 5.68 -15.49 12.11
C SER A 225 5.89 -13.97 12.10
N CYS A 226 6.61 -13.47 11.10
CA CYS A 226 6.85 -12.04 10.90
C CYS A 226 6.03 -11.49 9.71
N HIS A 227 6.00 -12.23 8.60
CA HIS A 227 5.24 -11.86 7.39
C HIS A 227 3.81 -12.40 7.48
N THR A 228 2.97 -11.72 8.22
CA THR A 228 1.59 -12.12 8.54
C THR A 228 0.58 -11.01 8.25
N GLY A 229 -0.71 -11.29 8.43
CA GLY A 229 -1.78 -10.32 8.19
C GLY A 229 -2.11 -10.13 6.72
N ILE A 230 -2.76 -9.01 6.42
CA ILE A 230 -3.10 -8.60 5.07
C ILE A 230 -1.83 -8.06 4.39
N ALA A 231 -1.67 -8.35 3.10
CA ALA A 231 -0.54 -7.95 2.28
C ALA A 231 0.84 -8.38 2.86
N LEU A 232 0.85 -9.37 3.78
CA LEU A 232 2.06 -9.86 4.47
C LEU A 232 2.84 -8.75 5.20
N GLY A 233 2.16 -7.64 5.51
CA GLY A 233 2.74 -6.46 6.17
C GLY A 233 3.17 -6.69 7.61
N GLY A 234 2.71 -7.77 8.21
CA GLY A 234 3.16 -8.28 9.49
C GLY A 234 3.02 -7.32 10.66
N THR A 235 3.99 -7.40 11.54
CA THR A 235 4.19 -6.47 12.64
C THR A 235 5.47 -5.67 12.38
N MET A 236 5.40 -4.35 12.54
CA MET A 236 6.62 -3.54 12.56
C MET A 236 7.49 -3.99 13.74
N GLN A 237 8.72 -4.34 13.44
CA GLN A 237 9.73 -4.65 14.45
C GLN A 237 10.66 -3.46 14.61
N PRO A 238 11.12 -3.13 15.83
CA PRO A 238 12.16 -2.14 16.03
C PRO A 238 13.39 -2.51 15.19
N PHE A 239 13.86 -1.59 14.37
CA PHE A 239 14.93 -1.85 13.45
C PHE A 239 15.98 -0.72 13.55
N GLU A 240 17.09 -1.00 14.16
CA GLU A 240 18.22 -0.08 14.26
C GLU A 240 19.00 -0.08 12.95
N LEU A 241 18.51 0.64 11.98
CA LEU A 241 19.12 0.78 10.65
C LEU A 241 20.57 1.29 10.74
N ALA A 242 20.79 2.35 11.52
CA ALA A 242 22.08 2.99 11.62
C ALA A 242 23.15 2.09 12.22
N ALA A 243 22.83 1.35 13.28
CA ALA A 243 23.80 0.52 13.99
C ALA A 243 24.20 -0.73 13.19
N LYS A 244 23.25 -1.42 12.58
CA LYS A 244 23.48 -2.71 11.92
C LYS A 244 24.08 -2.57 10.52
N TYR A 245 23.67 -1.56 9.76
CA TYR A 245 24.05 -1.38 8.36
C TYR A 245 24.98 -0.20 8.12
N LYS A 246 25.44 0.47 9.18
CA LYS A 246 26.28 1.68 9.09
C LYS A 246 25.68 2.76 8.18
N LEU A 247 24.35 2.82 8.13
CA LEU A 247 23.65 3.88 7.43
C LEU A 247 23.84 5.16 8.24
N GLN A 248 24.62 6.09 7.72
CA GLN A 248 24.76 7.41 8.34
C GLN A 248 23.43 8.14 8.19
N ALA A 249 22.91 8.61 9.33
CA ALA A 249 21.73 9.45 9.38
C ALA A 249 22.01 10.84 8.80
#